data_bc24ecb1f9bffe799d6bddfb2df1bc88
#
_entry.id   bc24ecb1f9bffe799d6bddfb2df1bc88
#
_cell.length_a   1.000
_cell.length_b   1.000
_cell.length_c   1.000
_cell.angle_alpha   90.00
_cell.angle_beta   90.00
_cell.angle_gamma   90.00
#
_symmetry.space_group_name_H-M   'P 1'
#
loop_
_entity.id
_entity.type
_entity.pdbx_description
1 polymer ?
#
loop_
_entity_poly.entity_id
_entity_poly.type
_entity_poly.pdbx_seq_one_letter_code
_entity_poly.pdbx_strand_id
1 'polypeptide(L)'
;MRKFFEKIVEGGLLISGSVSSFTILLIVFFLFKEAGGLFNTPATEEGYVLAVNKSNDVGKLSPEKIMDIFDGNITNWKDISGMDQDILIFRFSDLTNYYTEEELGDEFQYVPQKISELVAKEPGIIAFFPKQYLLEKGFQGKVLPEEKITLGEFFGGTKWYPTSTPAPIFGLIPLLLGTLLVSIGAIVLSLPFGIAVAIYMAEIANKRTRDLLKPIIEPVSYTHLRAHET
;
A
#
# COMPACT_ATOMS: atom_id res chain seq x y z
N MET A 1 0.85 51.14 -24.04
CA MET A 1 0.64 50.61 -22.68
C MET A 1 -0.14 49.30 -22.67
N ARG A 2 -1.26 49.18 -23.43
CA ARG A 2 -2.10 47.94 -23.46
C ARG A 2 -1.32 46.68 -23.94
N LYS A 3 -0.57 46.78 -25.04
CA LYS A 3 0.26 45.65 -25.55
C LYS A 3 1.40 45.23 -24.63
N PHE A 4 1.90 46.13 -23.84
CA PHE A 4 2.94 45.81 -22.86
C PHE A 4 2.36 45.05 -21.67
N PHE A 5 1.17 45.44 -21.20
CA PHE A 5 0.47 44.74 -20.12
C PHE A 5 0.00 43.34 -20.57
N GLU A 6 -0.46 43.22 -21.81
CA GLU A 6 -0.85 41.91 -22.40
C GLU A 6 0.35 40.96 -22.42
N LYS A 7 1.55 41.40 -22.82
CA LYS A 7 2.77 40.56 -22.80
C LYS A 7 3.21 40.15 -21.39
N ILE A 8 3.04 41.01 -20.40
CA ILE A 8 3.37 40.68 -19.02
C ILE A 8 2.41 39.61 -18.48
N VAL A 9 1.12 39.75 -18.75
CA VAL A 9 0.11 38.76 -18.36
C VAL A 9 0.33 37.43 -19.07
N GLU A 10 0.58 37.46 -20.38
CA GLU A 10 0.90 36.27 -21.16
C GLU A 10 2.16 35.57 -20.66
N GLY A 11 3.23 36.31 -20.40
CA GLY A 11 4.45 35.77 -19.79
C GLY A 11 4.22 35.18 -18.39
N GLY A 12 3.41 35.85 -17.55
CA GLY A 12 3.04 35.34 -16.24
C GLY A 12 2.24 34.05 -16.31
N LEU A 13 1.29 33.95 -17.23
CA LEU A 13 0.50 32.72 -17.46
C LEU A 13 1.37 31.58 -17.98
N LEU A 14 2.29 31.86 -18.91
CA LEU A 14 3.23 30.88 -19.44
C LEU A 14 4.15 30.33 -18.34
N ILE A 15 4.71 31.22 -17.52
CA ILE A 15 5.56 30.82 -16.37
C ILE A 15 4.75 29.98 -15.38
N SER A 16 3.56 30.44 -15.00
CA SER A 16 2.68 29.72 -14.05
C SER A 16 2.31 28.34 -14.58
N GLY A 17 1.91 28.24 -15.86
CA GLY A 17 1.60 26.96 -16.49
C GLY A 17 2.81 26.02 -16.56
N SER A 18 3.99 26.56 -16.91
CA SER A 18 5.23 25.77 -16.95
C SER A 18 5.65 25.28 -15.57
N VAL A 19 5.57 26.12 -14.54
CA VAL A 19 5.86 25.73 -13.16
C VAL A 19 4.90 24.63 -12.68
N SER A 20 3.59 24.78 -12.94
CA SER A 20 2.60 23.77 -12.58
C SER A 20 2.86 22.43 -13.27
N SER A 21 3.13 22.45 -14.56
CA SER A 21 3.46 21.23 -15.33
C SER A 21 4.74 20.57 -14.84
N PHE A 22 5.77 21.35 -14.56
CA PHE A 22 7.03 20.85 -14.01
C PHE A 22 6.84 20.24 -12.61
N THR A 23 6.04 20.90 -11.76
CA THR A 23 5.72 20.38 -10.43
C THR A 23 4.99 19.03 -10.51
N ILE A 24 4.02 18.89 -11.42
CA ILE A 24 3.32 17.61 -11.63
C ILE A 24 4.30 16.52 -12.08
N LEU A 25 5.20 16.83 -13.02
CA LEU A 25 6.21 15.87 -13.47
C LEU A 25 7.16 15.46 -12.36
N LEU A 26 7.57 16.41 -11.50
CA LEU A 26 8.40 16.11 -10.32
C LEU A 26 7.67 15.20 -9.34
N ILE A 27 6.39 15.47 -9.05
CA ILE A 27 5.57 14.62 -8.17
C ILE A 27 5.48 13.21 -8.73
N VAL A 28 5.16 13.08 -10.02
CA VAL A 28 5.08 11.78 -10.69
C VAL A 28 6.42 11.05 -10.62
N PHE A 29 7.53 11.72 -10.92
CA PHE A 29 8.87 11.13 -10.83
C PHE A 29 9.20 10.66 -9.40
N PHE A 30 8.87 11.47 -8.39
CA PHE A 30 9.11 11.13 -6.99
C PHE A 30 8.27 9.92 -6.56
N LEU A 31 6.99 9.88 -6.96
CA LEU A 31 6.11 8.74 -6.68
C LEU A 31 6.61 7.45 -7.32
N PHE A 32 7.12 7.51 -8.56
CA PHE A 32 7.72 6.34 -9.21
C PHE A 32 8.99 5.87 -8.51
N LYS A 33 9.83 6.80 -8.06
CA LYS A 33 11.04 6.49 -7.31
C LYS A 33 10.70 5.81 -5.98
N GLU A 34 9.71 6.33 -5.26
CA GLU A 34 9.24 5.79 -3.98
C GLU A 34 8.59 4.40 -4.17
N ALA A 35 7.72 4.27 -5.17
CA ALA A 35 7.11 3.00 -5.52
C ALA A 35 8.14 1.92 -5.89
N GLY A 36 9.25 2.29 -6.54
CA GLY A 36 10.35 1.37 -6.82
C GLY A 36 11.03 0.82 -5.56
N GLY A 37 11.01 1.57 -4.46
CA GLY A 37 11.49 1.16 -3.15
C GLY A 37 10.73 -0.04 -2.59
N LEU A 38 9.43 -0.10 -2.83
CA LEU A 38 8.55 -1.18 -2.37
C LEU A 38 9.08 -2.58 -2.73
N PHE A 39 9.61 -2.73 -3.95
CA PHE A 39 10.13 -4.03 -4.42
C PHE A 39 11.51 -4.40 -3.83
N ASN A 40 12.11 -3.51 -3.06
CA ASN A 40 13.34 -3.76 -2.33
C ASN A 40 13.12 -3.97 -0.83
N THR A 41 11.91 -3.70 -0.35
CA THR A 41 11.53 -3.87 1.05
C THR A 41 11.29 -5.34 1.36
N PRO A 42 11.72 -5.84 2.54
CA PRO A 42 11.38 -7.20 2.98
C PRO A 42 9.86 -7.37 3.06
N ALA A 43 9.41 -8.58 2.76
CA ALA A 43 7.99 -8.93 2.85
C ALA A 43 7.50 -9.12 4.30
N THR A 44 8.35 -8.91 5.29
CA THR A 44 8.04 -8.88 6.72
C THR A 44 8.29 -7.50 7.29
N GLU A 45 7.70 -7.19 8.42
CA GLU A 45 7.92 -5.91 9.11
C GLU A 45 9.42 -5.64 9.32
N GLU A 46 9.85 -4.44 8.97
CA GLU A 46 11.26 -4.04 9.06
C GLU A 46 11.77 -4.11 10.51
N GLY A 47 12.95 -4.69 10.68
CA GLY A 47 13.53 -4.87 12.02
C GLY A 47 13.04 -6.11 12.78
N TYR A 48 12.16 -6.92 12.18
CA TYR A 48 11.69 -8.18 12.74
C TYR A 48 12.17 -9.37 11.94
N VAL A 49 12.13 -10.55 12.57
CA VAL A 49 12.45 -11.82 11.94
C VAL A 49 11.36 -12.86 12.19
N LEU A 50 11.18 -13.74 11.22
CA LEU A 50 10.39 -14.95 11.38
C LEU A 50 11.34 -16.14 11.56
N ALA A 51 11.08 -16.95 12.57
CA ALA A 51 11.86 -18.16 12.84
C ALA A 51 10.93 -19.35 13.12
N VAL A 52 11.39 -20.52 12.73
CA VAL A 52 10.71 -21.80 12.97
C VAL A 52 11.66 -22.78 13.62
N ASN A 53 11.12 -23.88 14.14
CA ASN A 53 11.94 -24.98 14.62
C ASN A 53 12.80 -25.57 13.49
N LYS A 54 14.00 -26.04 13.82
CA LYS A 54 14.91 -26.68 12.82
C LYS A 54 14.33 -27.92 12.15
N SER A 55 13.43 -28.64 12.84
CA SER A 55 12.75 -29.81 12.27
C SER A 55 11.71 -29.45 11.20
N ASN A 56 11.35 -28.18 11.09
CA ASN A 56 10.40 -27.71 10.09
C ASN A 56 11.12 -27.42 8.76
N ASP A 57 10.76 -28.19 7.72
CA ASP A 57 11.36 -28.09 6.39
C ASP A 57 10.86 -26.89 5.58
N VAL A 58 9.95 -26.06 6.14
CA VAL A 58 9.46 -24.88 5.44
C VAL A 58 10.65 -24.01 5.00
N GLY A 59 10.70 -23.72 3.72
CA GLY A 59 11.81 -22.93 3.14
C GLY A 59 11.47 -21.44 3.13
N LYS A 60 10.36 -21.11 2.47
CA LYS A 60 9.90 -19.75 2.23
C LYS A 60 8.39 -19.65 2.44
N LEU A 61 7.96 -18.52 2.96
CA LEU A 61 6.55 -18.22 3.13
C LEU A 61 6.23 -16.90 2.43
N SER A 62 5.23 -16.91 1.56
CA SER A 62 4.71 -15.68 0.98
C SER A 62 4.00 -14.83 2.06
N PRO A 63 3.93 -13.49 1.89
CA PRO A 63 3.23 -12.61 2.82
C PRO A 63 1.80 -13.06 3.12
N GLU A 64 1.07 -13.54 2.11
CA GLU A 64 -0.30 -14.05 2.28
C GLU A 64 -0.35 -15.28 3.20
N LYS A 65 0.57 -16.25 3.02
CA LYS A 65 0.64 -17.43 3.89
C LYS A 65 1.03 -17.07 5.31
N ILE A 66 1.97 -16.12 5.48
CA ILE A 66 2.33 -15.61 6.81
C ILE A 66 1.10 -15.04 7.51
N MET A 67 0.34 -14.19 6.82
CA MET A 67 -0.88 -13.62 7.38
C MET A 67 -1.94 -14.68 7.67
N ASP A 68 -2.18 -15.63 6.76
CA ASP A 68 -3.16 -16.70 6.98
C ASP A 68 -2.79 -17.57 8.18
N ILE A 69 -1.49 -17.77 8.48
CA ILE A 69 -1.04 -18.42 9.72
C ILE A 69 -1.38 -17.54 10.94
N PHE A 70 -0.95 -16.27 10.91
CA PHE A 70 -1.10 -15.38 12.06
C PHE A 70 -2.55 -14.97 12.34
N ASP A 71 -3.43 -15.06 11.35
CA ASP A 71 -4.87 -14.87 11.47
C ASP A 71 -5.62 -16.17 11.88
N GLY A 72 -4.90 -17.30 11.95
CA GLY A 72 -5.48 -18.59 12.33
C GLY A 72 -6.27 -19.27 11.21
N ASN A 73 -6.14 -18.83 9.95
CA ASN A 73 -6.74 -19.48 8.79
C ASN A 73 -6.01 -20.80 8.45
N ILE A 74 -4.71 -20.85 8.73
CA ILE A 74 -3.86 -22.04 8.60
C ILE A 74 -3.36 -22.39 10.00
N THR A 75 -3.76 -23.54 10.52
CA THR A 75 -3.47 -23.98 11.90
C THR A 75 -2.54 -25.19 11.95
N ASN A 76 -2.25 -25.81 10.83
CA ASN A 76 -1.38 -26.99 10.77
C ASN A 76 -0.36 -26.86 9.63
N TRP A 77 0.89 -27.23 9.90
CA TRP A 77 1.98 -27.19 8.94
C TRP A 77 1.80 -28.12 7.73
N LYS A 78 0.89 -29.10 7.85
CA LYS A 78 0.57 -30.02 6.74
C LYS A 78 0.15 -29.31 5.47
N ASP A 79 -0.57 -28.18 5.62
CA ASP A 79 -1.08 -27.39 4.50
C ASP A 79 0.04 -26.58 3.78
N ILE A 80 1.23 -26.53 4.38
CA ILE A 80 2.36 -25.71 3.87
C ILE A 80 3.57 -26.58 3.54
N SER A 81 4.06 -27.37 4.53
CA SER A 81 5.30 -28.14 4.43
C SER A 81 5.06 -29.65 4.41
N GLY A 82 3.81 -30.11 4.57
CA GLY A 82 3.46 -31.52 4.66
C GLY A 82 3.74 -32.17 6.03
N MET A 83 4.27 -31.42 7.01
CA MET A 83 4.52 -31.88 8.36
C MET A 83 3.22 -31.86 9.15
N ASP A 84 2.76 -33.00 9.65
CA ASP A 84 1.51 -33.07 10.44
C ASP A 84 1.78 -32.61 11.87
N GLN A 85 1.82 -31.30 12.06
CA GLN A 85 2.09 -30.61 13.32
C GLN A 85 1.28 -29.33 13.38
N ASP A 86 0.58 -29.11 14.50
CA ASP A 86 -0.16 -27.87 14.74
C ASP A 86 0.79 -26.67 14.86
N ILE A 87 0.36 -25.54 14.31
CA ILE A 87 1.14 -24.32 14.33
C ILE A 87 0.97 -23.63 15.68
N LEU A 88 2.08 -23.41 16.38
CA LEU A 88 2.16 -22.58 17.56
C LEU A 88 2.68 -21.20 17.17
N ILE A 89 1.83 -20.19 17.26
CA ILE A 89 2.20 -18.82 16.95
C ILE A 89 2.82 -18.18 18.20
N PHE A 90 4.02 -17.66 18.06
CA PHE A 90 4.67 -16.84 19.06
C PHE A 90 4.92 -15.44 18.52
N ARG A 91 4.34 -14.43 19.16
CA ARG A 91 4.63 -13.02 18.96
C ARG A 91 5.48 -12.49 20.10
N PHE A 92 6.35 -11.53 19.86
CA PHE A 92 7.16 -10.93 20.90
C PHE A 92 6.32 -10.35 22.06
N SER A 93 5.12 -9.86 21.77
CA SER A 93 4.13 -9.42 22.77
C SER A 93 3.72 -10.53 23.75
N ASP A 94 3.85 -11.79 23.34
CA ASP A 94 3.41 -12.93 24.14
C ASP A 94 4.52 -13.44 25.09
N LEU A 95 5.69 -12.82 25.06
CA LEU A 95 6.87 -13.24 25.82
C LEU A 95 6.59 -13.41 27.30
N THR A 96 5.82 -12.50 27.90
CA THR A 96 5.42 -12.51 29.30
C THR A 96 4.41 -13.60 29.66
N ASN A 97 3.78 -14.24 28.66
CA ASN A 97 2.93 -15.41 28.86
C ASN A 97 3.74 -16.70 29.05
N TYR A 98 4.99 -16.70 28.56
CA TYR A 98 5.89 -17.85 28.61
C TYR A 98 6.94 -17.75 29.71
N TYR A 99 7.35 -16.53 30.08
CA TYR A 99 8.45 -16.28 31.01
C TYR A 99 8.10 -15.16 31.99
N THR A 100 8.58 -15.31 33.23
CA THR A 100 8.49 -14.25 34.23
C THR A 100 9.56 -13.18 34.01
N GLU A 101 9.38 -12.00 34.59
CA GLU A 101 10.36 -10.90 34.47
C GLU A 101 11.73 -11.33 35.03
N GLU A 102 11.76 -12.12 36.11
CA GLU A 102 12.99 -12.66 36.71
C GLU A 102 13.74 -13.58 35.74
N GLU A 103 13.03 -14.40 34.92
CA GLU A 103 13.62 -15.28 33.92
C GLU A 103 14.14 -14.55 32.71
N LEU A 104 13.59 -13.36 32.42
CA LEU A 104 14.02 -12.51 31.33
C LEU A 104 15.25 -11.67 31.68
N GLY A 105 15.49 -11.49 32.97
CA GLY A 105 16.62 -10.73 33.51
C GLY A 105 16.45 -9.22 33.43
N ASP A 106 17.34 -8.50 34.12
CA ASP A 106 17.35 -7.05 34.05
C ASP A 106 17.56 -6.58 32.62
N GLU A 107 16.75 -5.60 32.17
CA GLU A 107 16.80 -5.06 30.81
C GLU A 107 16.64 -6.11 29.67
N PHE A 108 15.94 -7.24 29.94
CA PHE A 108 15.69 -8.30 28.97
C PHE A 108 16.95 -9.00 28.41
N GLN A 109 18.04 -9.04 29.19
CA GLN A 109 19.33 -9.60 28.77
C GLN A 109 19.27 -11.09 28.38
N TYR A 110 18.32 -11.87 28.94
CA TYR A 110 18.17 -13.31 28.65
C TYR A 110 17.14 -13.61 27.55
N VAL A 111 16.44 -12.60 27.03
CA VAL A 111 15.41 -12.78 25.99
C VAL A 111 15.93 -13.51 24.75
N PRO A 112 17.12 -13.21 24.19
CA PRO A 112 17.63 -13.94 23.04
C PRO A 112 17.78 -15.44 23.27
N GLN A 113 18.26 -15.83 24.48
CA GLN A 113 18.43 -17.23 24.86
C GLN A 113 17.06 -17.91 25.03
N LYS A 114 16.14 -17.24 25.71
CA LYS A 114 14.79 -17.76 25.98
C LYS A 114 13.98 -17.98 24.71
N ILE A 115 14.05 -17.05 23.76
CA ILE A 115 13.42 -17.23 22.43
C ILE A 115 14.06 -18.41 21.69
N SER A 116 15.38 -18.52 21.73
CA SER A 116 16.11 -19.63 21.08
C SER A 116 15.72 -21.00 21.67
N GLU A 117 15.60 -21.10 22.99
CA GLU A 117 15.15 -22.30 23.69
C GLU A 117 13.70 -22.67 23.35
N LEU A 118 12.79 -21.66 23.35
CA LEU A 118 11.39 -21.85 22.99
C LEU A 118 11.25 -22.40 21.58
N VAL A 119 11.93 -21.77 20.63
CA VAL A 119 11.90 -22.19 19.22
C VAL A 119 12.47 -23.59 19.02
N ALA A 120 13.45 -23.99 19.82
CA ALA A 120 14.03 -25.35 19.77
C ALA A 120 13.10 -26.40 20.38
N LYS A 121 12.38 -26.04 21.44
CA LYS A 121 11.52 -26.94 22.21
C LYS A 121 10.24 -27.30 21.47
N GLU A 122 9.65 -26.36 20.77
CA GLU A 122 8.33 -26.49 20.15
C GLU A 122 8.46 -26.77 18.62
N PRO A 123 8.20 -28.00 18.15
CA PRO A 123 8.39 -28.34 16.73
C PRO A 123 7.48 -27.57 15.76
N GLY A 124 6.26 -27.22 16.20
CA GLY A 124 5.28 -26.50 15.39
C GLY A 124 5.39 -24.97 15.46
N ILE A 125 6.38 -24.42 16.14
CA ILE A 125 6.44 -22.98 16.39
C ILE A 125 6.77 -22.18 15.12
N ILE A 126 6.06 -21.05 14.97
CA ILE A 126 6.47 -19.90 14.17
C ILE A 126 6.61 -18.69 15.09
N ALA A 127 7.80 -18.15 15.19
CA ALA A 127 8.13 -17.05 16.08
C ALA A 127 8.37 -15.77 15.28
N PHE A 128 7.70 -14.69 15.67
CA PHE A 128 7.86 -13.35 15.13
C PHE A 128 8.36 -12.42 16.24
N PHE A 129 9.58 -11.92 16.11
CA PHE A 129 10.23 -11.10 17.15
C PHE A 129 11.25 -10.12 16.56
N PRO A 130 11.59 -9.02 17.31
CA PRO A 130 12.58 -8.05 16.85
C PRO A 130 13.96 -8.66 16.63
N LYS A 131 14.61 -8.32 15.52
CA LYS A 131 15.92 -8.85 15.11
C LYS A 131 17.03 -8.61 16.15
N GLN A 132 16.91 -7.57 16.97
CA GLN A 132 17.87 -7.31 18.05
C GLN A 132 17.94 -8.42 19.09
N TYR A 133 16.88 -9.25 19.23
CA TYR A 133 16.86 -10.41 20.11
C TYR A 133 17.22 -11.73 19.42
N LEU A 134 17.64 -11.67 18.17
CA LEU A 134 18.18 -12.84 17.49
C LEU A 134 19.60 -13.10 17.94
N LEU A 135 19.87 -14.30 18.44
CA LEU A 135 21.24 -14.72 18.75
C LEU A 135 22.07 -14.81 17.47
N GLU A 136 23.13 -14.00 17.35
CA GLU A 136 24.04 -14.05 16.20
C GLU A 136 24.76 -15.40 16.07
N LYS A 137 25.07 -16.03 17.21
CA LYS A 137 25.69 -17.35 17.27
C LYS A 137 24.92 -18.27 18.21
N GLY A 138 24.66 -19.48 17.74
CA GLY A 138 24.04 -20.50 18.58
C GLY A 138 22.50 -20.48 18.60
N PHE A 139 21.83 -19.70 17.74
CA PHE A 139 20.38 -19.77 17.60
C PHE A 139 19.96 -21.19 17.21
N GLN A 140 19.05 -21.76 18.01
CA GLN A 140 18.67 -23.16 17.87
C GLN A 140 17.51 -23.37 16.88
N GLY A 141 16.87 -22.30 16.43
CA GLY A 141 15.84 -22.32 15.38
C GLY A 141 16.43 -22.15 13.97
N LYS A 142 15.54 -22.03 13.00
CA LYS A 142 15.80 -21.69 11.60
C LYS A 142 15.11 -20.36 11.30
N VAL A 143 15.89 -19.34 10.97
CA VAL A 143 15.35 -18.05 10.50
C VAL A 143 14.88 -18.22 9.07
N LEU A 144 13.66 -17.80 8.78
CA LEU A 144 13.13 -17.82 7.42
C LEU A 144 13.73 -16.66 6.62
N PRO A 145 14.07 -16.90 5.35
CA PRO A 145 14.61 -15.86 4.50
C PRO A 145 13.54 -14.78 4.27
N GLU A 146 13.96 -13.54 4.34
CA GLU A 146 13.13 -12.40 3.96
C GLU A 146 12.87 -12.45 2.45
N GLU A 147 11.62 -12.63 2.07
CA GLU A 147 11.23 -12.50 0.65
C GLU A 147 10.99 -11.04 0.31
N LYS A 148 11.23 -10.68 -0.94
CA LYS A 148 10.87 -9.38 -1.49
C LYS A 148 9.56 -9.50 -2.23
N ILE A 149 8.79 -8.42 -2.25
CA ILE A 149 7.55 -8.35 -3.01
C ILE A 149 7.89 -8.45 -4.50
N THR A 150 7.34 -9.47 -5.14
CA THR A 150 7.51 -9.65 -6.59
C THR A 150 6.51 -8.81 -7.37
N LEU A 151 6.88 -8.45 -8.62
CA LEU A 151 5.95 -7.78 -9.53
C LEU A 151 4.68 -8.60 -9.77
N GLY A 152 4.80 -9.93 -9.83
CA GLY A 152 3.66 -10.81 -10.01
C GLY A 152 2.67 -10.76 -8.84
N GLU A 153 3.17 -10.79 -7.62
CA GLU A 153 2.35 -10.66 -6.40
C GLU A 153 1.72 -9.27 -6.32
N PHE A 154 2.44 -8.23 -6.68
CA PHE A 154 1.92 -6.87 -6.68
C PHE A 154 0.77 -6.69 -7.70
N PHE A 155 1.00 -7.04 -8.97
CA PHE A 155 -0.01 -6.85 -10.03
C PHE A 155 -1.16 -7.87 -9.96
N GLY A 156 -0.90 -9.10 -9.51
CA GLY A 156 -1.88 -10.17 -9.41
C GLY A 156 -2.55 -10.30 -8.04
N GLY A 157 -2.03 -9.63 -7.03
CA GLY A 157 -2.54 -9.73 -5.65
C GLY A 157 -3.94 -9.16 -5.51
N THR A 158 -4.77 -9.91 -4.78
CA THR A 158 -6.19 -9.60 -4.55
C THR A 158 -6.48 -9.00 -3.18
N LYS A 159 -5.45 -8.82 -2.35
CA LYS A 159 -5.55 -8.26 -1.01
C LYS A 159 -4.63 -7.02 -0.91
N TRP A 160 -5.10 -5.96 -0.25
CA TRP A 160 -4.33 -4.74 0.02
C TRP A 160 -4.36 -4.43 1.50
N TYR A 161 -3.33 -4.85 2.23
CA TYR A 161 -3.15 -4.61 3.67
C TYR A 161 -1.73 -4.14 3.96
N PRO A 162 -1.37 -2.88 3.63
CA PRO A 162 0.00 -2.37 3.72
C PRO A 162 0.51 -2.22 5.16
N THR A 163 -0.40 -2.20 6.13
CA THR A 163 -0.08 -2.02 7.56
C THR A 163 -0.24 -3.29 8.38
N SER A 164 -0.50 -4.44 7.73
CA SER A 164 -0.63 -5.70 8.46
C SER A 164 0.71 -6.20 8.97
N THR A 165 0.68 -6.77 10.16
CA THR A 165 1.82 -7.41 10.81
C THR A 165 1.52 -8.88 11.05
N PRO A 166 2.48 -9.78 10.84
CA PRO A 166 3.91 -9.58 10.62
C PRO A 166 4.31 -9.31 9.16
N ALA A 167 3.40 -9.41 8.21
CA ALA A 167 3.71 -9.26 6.79
C ALA A 167 2.70 -8.34 6.10
N PRO A 168 3.12 -7.19 5.55
CA PRO A 168 2.26 -6.36 4.71
C PRO A 168 1.96 -7.03 3.37
N ILE A 169 0.73 -6.86 2.87
CA ILE A 169 0.27 -7.40 1.60
C ILE A 169 -0.05 -6.25 0.65
N PHE A 170 0.54 -6.30 -0.54
CA PHE A 170 0.42 -5.28 -1.57
C PHE A 170 -0.13 -5.88 -2.86
N GLY A 171 -1.44 -6.00 -2.99
CA GLY A 171 -2.09 -6.42 -4.22
C GLY A 171 -2.80 -5.26 -4.91
N LEU A 172 -2.53 -5.01 -6.19
CA LEU A 172 -3.05 -3.87 -6.94
C LEU A 172 -4.52 -4.03 -7.35
N ILE A 173 -5.01 -5.26 -7.51
CA ILE A 173 -6.36 -5.54 -8.02
C ILE A 173 -7.48 -4.84 -7.23
N PRO A 174 -7.51 -4.84 -5.88
CA PRO A 174 -8.56 -4.15 -5.14
C PRO A 174 -8.60 -2.64 -5.39
N LEU A 175 -7.42 -2.00 -5.56
CA LEU A 175 -7.31 -0.58 -5.84
C LEU A 175 -7.85 -0.25 -7.25
N LEU A 176 -7.52 -1.07 -8.25
CA LEU A 176 -8.03 -0.92 -9.62
C LEU A 176 -9.54 -1.11 -9.66
N LEU A 177 -10.06 -2.15 -9.01
CA LEU A 177 -11.51 -2.38 -8.95
C LEU A 177 -12.24 -1.27 -8.20
N GLY A 178 -11.66 -0.76 -7.11
CA GLY A 178 -12.22 0.37 -6.36
C GLY A 178 -12.32 1.63 -7.21
N THR A 179 -11.24 2.00 -7.90
CA THR A 179 -11.23 3.19 -8.79
C THR A 179 -12.19 3.03 -9.96
N LEU A 180 -12.26 1.85 -10.55
CA LEU A 180 -13.20 1.55 -11.64
C LEU A 180 -14.65 1.69 -11.18
N LEU A 181 -14.99 1.11 -10.04
CA LEU A 181 -16.33 1.14 -9.48
C LEU A 181 -16.77 2.57 -9.13
N VAL A 182 -15.87 3.35 -8.50
CA VAL A 182 -16.13 4.77 -8.20
C VAL A 182 -16.32 5.57 -9.49
N SER A 183 -15.49 5.34 -10.51
CA SER A 183 -15.59 6.04 -11.79
C SER A 183 -16.90 5.74 -12.51
N ILE A 184 -17.29 4.47 -12.58
CA ILE A 184 -18.58 4.05 -13.16
C ILE A 184 -19.74 4.66 -12.37
N GLY A 185 -19.69 4.60 -11.04
CA GLY A 185 -20.69 5.19 -10.16
C GLY A 185 -20.84 6.71 -10.38
N ALA A 186 -19.73 7.42 -10.48
CA ALA A 186 -19.72 8.85 -10.77
C ALA A 186 -20.36 9.17 -12.13
N ILE A 187 -20.05 8.39 -13.17
CA ILE A 187 -20.65 8.56 -14.51
C ILE A 187 -22.18 8.31 -14.45
N VAL A 188 -22.60 7.21 -13.84
CA VAL A 188 -24.03 6.85 -13.71
C VAL A 188 -24.80 7.93 -12.97
N LEU A 189 -24.22 8.50 -11.91
CA LEU A 189 -24.86 9.57 -11.15
C LEU A 189 -24.83 10.91 -11.91
N SER A 190 -23.74 11.26 -12.57
CA SER A 190 -23.61 12.56 -13.24
C SER A 190 -24.39 12.65 -14.56
N LEU A 191 -24.59 11.54 -15.25
CA LEU A 191 -25.24 11.49 -16.57
C LEU A 191 -26.66 12.06 -16.57
N PRO A 192 -27.59 11.68 -15.65
CA PRO A 192 -28.95 12.24 -15.62
C PRO A 192 -28.95 13.75 -15.34
N PHE A 193 -28.05 14.22 -14.44
CA PHE A 193 -27.94 15.65 -14.16
C PHE A 193 -27.36 16.41 -15.36
N GLY A 194 -26.36 15.86 -16.04
CA GLY A 194 -25.78 16.44 -17.24
C GLY A 194 -26.80 16.56 -18.36
N ILE A 195 -27.61 15.52 -18.59
CA ILE A 195 -28.68 15.54 -19.60
C ILE A 195 -29.76 16.56 -19.21
N ALA A 196 -30.18 16.59 -17.93
CA ALA A 196 -31.21 17.57 -17.47
C ALA A 196 -30.73 19.01 -17.67
N VAL A 197 -29.45 19.31 -17.33
CA VAL A 197 -28.86 20.63 -17.56
C VAL A 197 -28.80 20.97 -19.05
N ALA A 198 -28.40 20.00 -19.90
CA ALA A 198 -28.32 20.19 -21.36
C ALA A 198 -29.71 20.52 -21.94
N ILE A 199 -30.76 19.77 -21.58
CA ILE A 199 -32.14 20.03 -22.02
C ILE A 199 -32.62 21.39 -21.51
N TYR A 200 -32.40 21.69 -20.22
CA TYR A 200 -32.73 22.96 -19.64
C TYR A 200 -32.09 24.13 -20.41
N MET A 201 -30.81 24.04 -20.70
CA MET A 201 -30.08 25.08 -21.44
C MET A 201 -30.52 25.21 -22.89
N ALA A 202 -30.90 24.10 -23.55
CA ALA A 202 -31.30 24.10 -24.95
C ALA A 202 -32.71 24.65 -25.16
N GLU A 203 -33.68 24.24 -24.32
CA GLU A 203 -35.10 24.45 -24.55
C GLU A 203 -35.77 25.44 -23.60
N ILE A 204 -35.37 25.47 -22.32
CA ILE A 204 -36.07 26.15 -21.26
C ILE A 204 -35.41 27.48 -20.86
N ALA A 205 -34.06 27.51 -20.84
CA ALA A 205 -33.32 28.67 -20.33
C ALA A 205 -33.54 29.93 -21.17
N ASN A 206 -33.92 31.03 -20.53
CA ASN A 206 -33.98 32.33 -21.16
C ASN A 206 -32.56 32.84 -21.51
N LYS A 207 -32.48 33.85 -22.40
CA LYS A 207 -31.21 34.39 -22.89
C LYS A 207 -30.25 34.82 -21.77
N ARG A 208 -30.79 35.49 -20.70
CA ARG A 208 -29.95 35.96 -19.58
C ARG A 208 -29.33 34.80 -18.77
N THR A 209 -30.12 33.76 -18.50
CA THR A 209 -29.64 32.58 -17.79
C THR A 209 -28.63 31.79 -18.61
N ARG A 210 -28.86 31.68 -19.91
CA ARG A 210 -27.94 31.04 -20.84
C ARG A 210 -26.60 31.79 -20.92
N ASP A 211 -26.62 33.10 -21.06
CA ASP A 211 -25.43 33.93 -21.15
C ASP A 211 -24.61 33.93 -19.83
N LEU A 212 -25.28 33.74 -18.69
CA LEU A 212 -24.63 33.63 -17.37
C LEU A 212 -24.04 32.23 -17.14
N LEU A 213 -24.77 31.18 -17.47
CA LEU A 213 -24.34 29.79 -17.18
C LEU A 213 -23.39 29.21 -18.20
N LYS A 214 -23.46 29.66 -19.49
CA LYS A 214 -22.61 29.18 -20.55
C LYS A 214 -21.11 29.30 -20.25
N PRO A 215 -20.56 30.42 -19.73
CA PRO A 215 -19.16 30.54 -19.37
C PRO A 215 -18.72 29.64 -18.21
N ILE A 216 -19.66 29.24 -17.35
CA ILE A 216 -19.40 28.37 -16.19
C ILE A 216 -19.33 26.91 -16.62
N ILE A 217 -20.20 26.51 -17.57
CA ILE A 217 -20.31 25.13 -18.04
C ILE A 217 -19.28 24.82 -19.14
N GLU A 218 -18.95 25.83 -19.97
CA GLU A 218 -18.01 25.72 -21.09
C GLU A 218 -16.77 26.62 -20.89
N PRO A 219 -15.94 26.41 -19.86
CA PRO A 219 -14.83 27.34 -19.57
C PRO A 219 -13.74 27.36 -20.64
N VAL A 220 -13.67 26.37 -21.52
CA VAL A 220 -12.58 26.17 -22.49
C VAL A 220 -12.88 26.75 -23.89
N SER A 221 -14.14 26.98 -24.25
CA SER A 221 -14.50 27.31 -25.64
C SER A 221 -14.31 28.79 -26.04
N TYR A 222 -14.10 29.71 -25.10
CA TYR A 222 -14.17 31.15 -25.43
C TYR A 222 -12.85 31.77 -25.89
N THR A 223 -11.73 31.09 -25.74
CA THR A 223 -10.42 31.66 -26.13
C THR A 223 -10.09 31.52 -27.64
N HIS A 224 -10.71 30.57 -28.35
CA HIS A 224 -10.39 30.31 -29.75
C HIS A 224 -11.33 30.96 -30.78
N LEU A 225 -12.56 31.35 -30.42
CA LEU A 225 -13.52 31.89 -31.39
C LEU A 225 -13.39 33.39 -31.64
N ARG A 226 -12.65 34.13 -30.81
CA ARG A 226 -12.43 35.59 -31.00
C ARG A 226 -11.25 35.95 -31.90
N ALA A 227 -10.49 34.96 -32.35
CA ALA A 227 -9.30 35.17 -33.18
C ALA A 227 -9.60 35.15 -34.71
N HIS A 228 -10.86 34.86 -35.12
CA HIS A 228 -11.25 34.78 -36.54
C HIS A 228 -12.25 35.85 -37.00
N GLU A 229 -12.59 36.83 -36.18
CA GLU A 229 -13.44 37.96 -36.59
C GLU A 229 -12.68 39.29 -36.50
N THR A 230 -11.56 39.41 -37.22
CA THR A 230 -11.02 40.71 -37.64
C THR A 230 -10.26 40.54 -38.97
#